data_ac9fcd6c9483d8874777ba0d5aa41e27
#
_entry.id   ac9fcd6c9483d8874777ba0d5aa41e27
#
_cell.length_a   1.000
_cell.length_b   1.000
_cell.length_c   1.000
_cell.angle_alpha   90.00
_cell.angle_beta   90.00
_cell.angle_gamma   90.00
#
_symmetry.space_group_name_H-M   'P 1'
#
loop_
_entity.id
_entity.type
_entity.pdbx_description
1 polymer ?
#
loop_
_entity_poly.entity_id
_entity_poly.type
_entity_poly.pdbx_seq_one_letter_code
_entity_poly.pdbx_strand_id
1 'polypeptide(L)'
;MLKLTSKQNCCGCTACASICPKGCIAMQADEEGFCYPQIDEALCIDCGLCEKVCPLLHKPDKHSILNVYGAKNIDDSVRFTSSSGGMFTLFAEQVLNSGGVVFGAAFDGSLQVCHTGISTMQELAKLRGSKYVQSNMNGIFKQVHTCLLYTSDAADDKA
;
A
#
# COMPACT_ATOMS: atom_id res chain seq x y z
N MET A 1 -12.23 11.83 -16.94
CA MET A 1 -12.44 10.37 -16.69
C MET A 1 -11.14 9.63 -17.00
N LEU A 2 -10.66 8.75 -16.10
CA LEU A 2 -9.42 7.98 -16.29
C LEU A 2 -9.47 7.18 -17.60
N LYS A 3 -8.54 7.47 -18.50
CA LYS A 3 -8.39 6.75 -19.77
C LYS A 3 -7.10 5.93 -19.74
N LEU A 4 -7.23 4.64 -19.54
CA LEU A 4 -6.10 3.72 -19.69
C LEU A 4 -5.94 3.38 -21.18
N THR A 5 -4.86 3.81 -21.78
CA THR A 5 -4.54 3.51 -23.17
C THR A 5 -4.17 2.05 -23.40
N SER A 6 -3.71 1.36 -22.36
CA SER A 6 -3.35 -0.06 -22.35
C SER A 6 -3.34 -0.58 -20.91
N LYS A 7 -3.63 -1.88 -20.71
CA LYS A 7 -3.44 -2.58 -19.44
C LYS A 7 -2.01 -2.48 -18.91
N GLN A 8 -1.01 -2.43 -19.78
CA GLN A 8 0.40 -2.24 -19.42
C GLN A 8 0.69 -0.92 -18.70
N ASN A 9 -0.20 0.07 -18.88
CA ASN A 9 -0.13 1.37 -18.20
C ASN A 9 -0.92 1.38 -16.88
N CYS A 10 -1.17 0.23 -16.28
CA CYS A 10 -1.84 0.11 -15.00
C CYS A 10 -1.14 -0.91 -14.10
N CYS A 11 -0.82 -0.54 -12.88
CA CYS A 11 -0.24 -1.44 -11.87
C CYS A 11 -1.30 -2.02 -10.90
N GLY A 12 -2.58 -1.80 -11.14
CA GLY A 12 -3.66 -2.32 -10.29
C GLY A 12 -3.69 -1.79 -8.87
N CYS A 13 -3.07 -0.64 -8.60
CA CYS A 13 -2.90 -0.09 -7.24
C CYS A 13 -4.18 0.38 -6.55
N THR A 14 -5.32 0.40 -7.23
CA THR A 14 -6.66 0.81 -6.74
C THR A 14 -6.79 2.27 -6.28
N ALA A 15 -5.76 3.11 -6.41
CA ALA A 15 -5.82 4.51 -5.98
C ALA A 15 -6.99 5.27 -6.64
N CYS A 16 -7.24 5.04 -7.93
CA CYS A 16 -8.35 5.64 -8.66
C CYS A 16 -9.72 5.23 -8.12
N ALA A 17 -9.90 3.96 -7.76
CA ALA A 17 -11.14 3.48 -7.15
C ALA A 17 -11.33 4.04 -5.73
N SER A 18 -10.24 4.13 -4.96
CA SER A 18 -10.26 4.63 -3.57
C SER A 18 -10.61 6.11 -3.47
N ILE A 19 -10.14 6.93 -4.44
CA ILE A 19 -10.38 8.38 -4.42
C ILE A 19 -11.73 8.77 -5.02
N CYS A 20 -12.41 7.87 -5.74
CA CYS A 20 -13.62 8.21 -6.45
C CYS A 20 -14.78 8.57 -5.51
N PRO A 21 -15.28 9.82 -5.51
CA PRO A 21 -16.34 10.24 -4.57
C PRO A 21 -17.69 9.61 -4.91
N LYS A 22 -17.88 9.13 -6.14
CA LYS A 22 -19.10 8.45 -6.59
C LYS A 22 -19.01 6.93 -6.50
N GLY A 23 -17.83 6.36 -6.18
CA GLY A 23 -17.63 4.92 -6.15
C GLY A 23 -17.89 4.24 -7.51
N CYS A 24 -17.78 4.99 -8.62
CA CYS A 24 -18.08 4.49 -9.96
C CYS A 24 -16.91 3.71 -10.60
N ILE A 25 -15.86 3.39 -9.84
CA ILE A 25 -14.70 2.63 -10.33
C ILE A 25 -14.61 1.32 -9.55
N ALA A 26 -14.87 0.21 -10.23
CA ALA A 26 -14.69 -1.13 -9.69
C ALA A 26 -13.41 -1.76 -10.24
N MET A 27 -12.72 -2.56 -9.41
CA MET A 27 -11.58 -3.34 -9.88
C MET A 27 -12.08 -4.70 -10.36
N GLN A 28 -11.85 -5.04 -11.62
CA GLN A 28 -12.25 -6.31 -12.22
C GLN A 28 -11.02 -7.11 -12.65
N ALA A 29 -11.04 -8.40 -12.31
CA ALA A 29 -9.99 -9.33 -12.74
C ALA A 29 -10.13 -9.62 -14.23
N ASP A 30 -9.00 -9.68 -14.92
CA ASP A 30 -8.93 -10.18 -16.29
C ASP A 30 -8.73 -11.71 -16.32
N GLU A 31 -8.52 -12.27 -17.50
CA GLU A 31 -8.33 -13.71 -17.72
C GLU A 31 -7.11 -14.30 -17.00
N GLU A 32 -6.11 -13.46 -16.72
CA GLU A 32 -4.90 -13.84 -15.97
C GLU A 32 -5.03 -13.60 -14.45
N GLY A 33 -6.17 -13.04 -14.00
CA GLY A 33 -6.45 -12.76 -12.60
C GLY A 33 -5.93 -11.40 -12.10
N PHE A 34 -5.38 -10.56 -12.95
CA PHE A 34 -4.98 -9.20 -12.58
C PHE A 34 -6.17 -8.25 -12.58
N CYS A 35 -6.28 -7.44 -11.54
CA CYS A 35 -7.38 -6.50 -11.39
C CYS A 35 -7.08 -5.16 -12.04
N TYR A 36 -8.01 -4.69 -12.87
CA TYR A 36 -7.97 -3.40 -13.56
C TYR A 36 -9.23 -2.58 -13.28
N PRO A 37 -9.14 -1.23 -13.29
CA PRO A 37 -10.31 -0.38 -13.04
C PRO A 37 -11.30 -0.44 -14.22
N GLN A 38 -12.55 -0.67 -13.88
CA GLN A 38 -13.71 -0.51 -14.78
C GLN A 38 -14.55 0.65 -14.27
N ILE A 39 -14.92 1.55 -15.17
CA ILE A 39 -15.61 2.78 -14.82
C ILE A 39 -17.07 2.66 -15.27
N ASP A 40 -18.00 2.87 -14.35
CA ASP A 40 -19.41 3.09 -14.68
C ASP A 40 -19.57 4.55 -15.14
N GLU A 41 -19.69 4.74 -16.45
CA GLU A 41 -19.80 6.06 -17.06
C GLU A 41 -21.12 6.77 -16.70
N ALA A 42 -22.17 6.02 -16.38
CA ALA A 42 -23.46 6.60 -16.00
C ALA A 42 -23.40 7.27 -14.61
N LEU A 43 -22.53 6.80 -13.73
CA LEU A 43 -22.32 7.37 -12.40
C LEU A 43 -21.16 8.39 -12.36
N CYS A 44 -20.32 8.42 -13.39
CA CYS A 44 -19.13 9.26 -13.43
C CYS A 44 -19.48 10.74 -13.66
N ILE A 45 -19.01 11.61 -12.76
CA ILE A 45 -19.18 13.07 -12.86
C ILE A 45 -17.99 13.79 -13.50
N ASP A 46 -17.06 13.05 -14.06
CA ASP A 46 -15.84 13.53 -14.75
C ASP A 46 -15.00 14.54 -13.94
N CYS A 47 -14.87 14.35 -12.63
CA CYS A 47 -14.14 15.26 -11.73
C CYS A 47 -12.61 15.20 -11.87
N GLY A 48 -12.04 14.24 -12.61
CA GLY A 48 -10.60 14.10 -12.85
C GLY A 48 -9.75 13.60 -11.69
N LEU A 49 -10.32 13.33 -10.48
CA LEU A 49 -9.56 12.91 -9.30
C LEU A 49 -8.82 11.58 -9.52
N CYS A 50 -9.42 10.65 -10.24
CA CYS A 50 -8.81 9.35 -10.56
C CYS A 50 -7.55 9.48 -11.45
N GLU A 51 -7.50 10.47 -12.32
CA GLU A 51 -6.32 10.77 -13.11
C GLU A 51 -5.24 11.42 -12.25
N LYS A 52 -5.62 12.42 -11.45
CA LYS A 52 -4.70 13.14 -10.54
C LYS A 52 -3.95 12.21 -9.60
N VAL A 53 -4.60 11.18 -9.07
CA VAL A 53 -4.00 10.27 -8.08
C VAL A 53 -3.19 9.16 -8.72
N CYS A 54 -3.26 8.98 -10.04
CA CYS A 54 -2.60 7.87 -10.74
C CYS A 54 -1.07 8.05 -10.77
N PRO A 55 -0.29 7.17 -10.11
CA PRO A 55 1.17 7.32 -10.06
C PRO A 55 1.87 7.06 -11.40
N LEU A 56 1.17 6.45 -12.35
CA LEU A 56 1.70 6.19 -13.70
C LEU A 56 1.47 7.37 -14.65
N LEU A 57 0.41 8.15 -14.43
CA LEU A 57 0.14 9.40 -15.16
C LEU A 57 0.92 10.57 -14.56
N HIS A 58 1.09 10.60 -13.24
CA HIS A 58 1.80 11.65 -12.51
C HIS A 58 2.99 11.05 -11.79
N LYS A 59 4.09 10.87 -12.52
CA LYS A 59 5.34 10.39 -11.92
C LYS A 59 5.93 11.48 -11.04
N PRO A 60 6.40 11.15 -9.83
CA PRO A 60 7.10 12.12 -8.99
C PRO A 60 8.39 12.58 -9.66
N ASP A 61 8.84 13.78 -9.31
CA ASP A 61 10.11 14.29 -9.75
C ASP A 61 11.26 13.37 -9.30
N LYS A 62 12.26 13.25 -10.17
CA LYS A 62 13.45 12.46 -9.84
C LYS A 62 14.32 13.28 -8.90
N HIS A 63 14.60 12.73 -7.73
CA HIS A 63 15.57 13.26 -6.79
C HIS A 63 16.92 12.56 -6.98
N SER A 64 18.03 13.28 -6.69
CA SER A 64 19.35 12.67 -6.65
C SER A 64 19.43 11.67 -5.49
N ILE A 65 19.98 10.49 -5.77
CA ILE A 65 20.26 9.51 -4.72
C ILE A 65 21.46 10.01 -3.93
N LEU A 66 21.30 10.21 -2.62
CA LEU A 66 22.38 10.63 -1.74
C LEU A 66 23.35 9.48 -1.44
N ASN A 67 22.82 8.36 -0.95
CA ASN A 67 23.60 7.18 -0.60
C ASN A 67 22.78 5.90 -0.81
N VAL A 68 23.48 4.78 -1.03
CA VAL A 68 22.92 3.42 -1.10
C VAL A 68 23.65 2.55 -0.11
N TYR A 69 22.91 1.81 0.72
CA TYR A 69 23.46 0.96 1.77
C TYR A 69 23.02 -0.49 1.57
N GLY A 70 23.95 -1.44 1.74
CA GLY A 70 23.64 -2.83 2.00
C GLY A 70 23.53 -3.01 3.52
N ALA A 71 22.40 -3.52 4.01
CA ALA A 71 22.17 -3.70 5.44
C ALA A 71 21.57 -5.06 5.77
N LYS A 72 21.92 -5.57 6.97
CA LYS A 72 21.34 -6.78 7.55
C LYS A 72 21.10 -6.58 9.04
N ASN A 73 20.09 -7.26 9.57
CA ASN A 73 19.86 -7.30 11.02
C ASN A 73 21.03 -8.05 11.70
N ILE A 74 21.47 -7.54 12.83
CA ILE A 74 22.52 -8.16 13.64
C ILE A 74 22.00 -9.36 14.43
N ASP A 75 20.70 -9.41 14.72
CA ASP A 75 20.05 -10.53 15.38
C ASP A 75 19.82 -11.66 14.37
N ASP A 76 20.53 -12.77 14.59
CA ASP A 76 20.45 -13.95 13.74
C ASP A 76 19.04 -14.58 13.76
N SER A 77 18.32 -14.55 14.90
CA SER A 77 16.97 -15.09 15.01
C SER A 77 16.00 -14.36 14.10
N VAL A 78 16.09 -13.04 14.04
CA VAL A 78 15.32 -12.19 13.14
C VAL A 78 15.72 -12.46 11.69
N ARG A 79 17.01 -12.56 11.42
CA ARG A 79 17.53 -12.78 10.07
C ARG A 79 17.09 -14.13 9.50
N PHE A 80 17.16 -15.23 10.29
CA PHE A 80 16.74 -16.56 9.85
C PHE A 80 15.24 -16.70 9.63
N THR A 81 14.41 -15.88 10.29
CA THR A 81 12.96 -15.83 10.06
C THR A 81 12.55 -14.85 8.95
N SER A 82 13.51 -14.19 8.31
CA SER A 82 13.30 -13.22 7.24
C SER A 82 13.70 -13.79 5.89
N SER A 83 13.06 -13.33 4.82
CA SER A 83 13.39 -13.73 3.44
C SER A 83 14.66 -13.03 2.88
N SER A 84 15.20 -12.05 3.61
CA SER A 84 16.37 -11.27 3.22
C SER A 84 17.14 -10.82 4.46
N GLY A 85 17.69 -9.62 4.49
CA GLY A 85 18.51 -9.09 5.58
C GLY A 85 17.78 -8.80 6.91
N GLY A 86 16.47 -8.97 7.00
CA GLY A 86 15.71 -8.74 8.24
C GLY A 86 15.47 -7.27 8.59
N MET A 87 15.74 -6.35 7.67
CA MET A 87 15.58 -4.90 7.92
C MET A 87 14.11 -4.49 8.06
N PHE A 88 13.19 -5.18 7.36
CA PHE A 88 11.75 -4.94 7.55
C PHE A 88 11.35 -5.08 9.01
N THR A 89 11.77 -6.16 9.67
CA THR A 89 11.47 -6.39 11.08
C THR A 89 12.01 -5.27 11.95
N LEU A 90 13.26 -4.85 11.76
CA LEU A 90 13.88 -3.77 12.53
C LEU A 90 13.08 -2.46 12.46
N PHE A 91 12.69 -2.02 11.25
CA PHE A 91 11.92 -0.80 11.08
C PHE A 91 10.49 -0.92 11.64
N ALA A 92 9.85 -2.07 11.41
CA ALA A 92 8.51 -2.33 11.91
C ALA A 92 8.46 -2.35 13.45
N GLU A 93 9.43 -2.97 14.11
CA GLU A 93 9.55 -2.98 15.57
C GLU A 93 9.69 -1.57 16.13
N GLN A 94 10.51 -0.73 15.50
CA GLN A 94 10.68 0.66 15.93
C GLN A 94 9.36 1.44 15.85
N VAL A 95 8.60 1.30 14.75
CA VAL A 95 7.30 1.95 14.56
C VAL A 95 6.29 1.44 15.59
N LEU A 96 6.16 0.11 15.75
CA LEU A 96 5.19 -0.49 16.67
C LEU A 96 5.51 -0.16 18.14
N ASN A 97 6.78 -0.16 18.55
CA ASN A 97 7.20 0.23 19.89
C ASN A 97 6.93 1.71 20.20
N SER A 98 6.84 2.54 19.17
CA SER A 98 6.43 3.95 19.30
C SER A 98 4.91 4.15 19.29
N GLY A 99 4.11 3.07 19.27
CA GLY A 99 2.66 3.12 19.18
C GLY A 99 2.11 3.39 17.77
N GLY A 100 2.96 3.26 16.75
CA GLY A 100 2.58 3.44 15.36
C GLY A 100 1.90 2.23 14.73
N VAL A 101 1.53 2.36 13.46
CA VAL A 101 0.90 1.31 12.65
C VAL A 101 1.78 0.97 11.45
N VAL A 102 1.97 -0.32 11.20
CA VAL A 102 2.71 -0.83 10.03
C VAL A 102 1.74 -1.45 9.05
N PHE A 103 1.76 -0.99 7.80
CA PHE A 103 0.94 -1.52 6.72
C PHE A 103 1.77 -2.39 5.78
N GLY A 104 1.21 -3.51 5.35
CA GLY A 104 1.89 -4.42 4.44
C GLY A 104 0.99 -5.52 3.90
N ALA A 105 1.55 -6.33 3.00
CA ALA A 105 0.86 -7.47 2.42
C ALA A 105 0.87 -8.67 3.37
N ALA A 106 -0.31 -9.27 3.57
CA ALA A 106 -0.51 -10.48 4.36
C ALA A 106 -1.44 -11.44 3.63
N PHE A 107 -1.48 -12.69 4.08
CA PHE A 107 -2.54 -13.62 3.69
C PHE A 107 -3.75 -13.41 4.60
N ASP A 108 -4.94 -13.38 4.02
CA ASP A 108 -6.21 -13.42 4.76
C ASP A 108 -6.61 -14.86 5.14
N GLY A 109 -7.77 -15.01 5.78
CA GLY A 109 -8.30 -16.31 6.19
C GLY A 109 -8.62 -17.28 5.03
N SER A 110 -8.69 -16.77 3.79
CA SER A 110 -8.91 -17.54 2.56
C SER A 110 -7.61 -17.74 1.75
N LEU A 111 -6.46 -17.45 2.33
CA LEU A 111 -5.14 -17.49 1.70
C LEU A 111 -4.99 -16.52 0.50
N GLN A 112 -5.82 -15.50 0.42
CA GLN A 112 -5.64 -14.42 -0.56
C GLN A 112 -4.72 -13.35 0.00
N VAL A 113 -3.90 -12.77 -0.88
CA VAL A 113 -3.01 -11.68 -0.47
C VAL A 113 -3.78 -10.36 -0.44
N CYS A 114 -3.76 -9.71 0.71
CA CYS A 114 -4.35 -8.38 0.91
C CYS A 114 -3.41 -7.47 1.69
N HIS A 115 -3.56 -6.16 1.53
CA HIS A 115 -2.91 -5.20 2.41
C HIS A 115 -3.71 -5.04 3.71
N THR A 116 -2.99 -5.01 4.83
CA THR A 116 -3.56 -4.81 6.16
C THR A 116 -2.62 -3.99 7.03
N GLY A 117 -3.17 -3.33 8.04
CA GLY A 117 -2.42 -2.65 9.09
C GLY A 117 -2.28 -3.53 10.32
N ILE A 118 -1.15 -3.44 11.00
CA ILE A 118 -0.89 -4.04 12.30
C ILE A 118 -0.43 -2.96 13.29
N SER A 119 -0.81 -3.11 14.56
CA SER A 119 -0.41 -2.20 15.66
C SER A 119 0.30 -2.92 16.81
N THR A 120 0.52 -4.23 16.68
CA THR A 120 1.14 -5.04 17.74
C THR A 120 2.28 -5.89 17.20
N MET A 121 3.27 -6.16 18.05
CA MET A 121 4.41 -7.03 17.73
C MET A 121 4.01 -8.46 17.39
N GLN A 122 2.95 -8.98 18.02
CA GLN A 122 2.43 -10.33 17.78
C GLN A 122 1.95 -10.53 16.34
N GLU A 123 1.49 -9.46 15.70
CA GLU A 123 0.99 -9.49 14.32
C GLU A 123 2.07 -9.35 13.27
N LEU A 124 3.30 -8.94 13.66
CA LEU A 124 4.38 -8.64 12.73
C LEU A 124 4.71 -9.81 11.78
N ALA A 125 4.61 -11.04 12.28
CA ALA A 125 4.85 -12.24 11.46
C ALA A 125 3.93 -12.35 10.23
N LYS A 126 2.71 -11.79 10.27
CA LYS A 126 1.76 -11.80 9.14
C LYS A 126 2.31 -11.05 7.92
N LEU A 127 3.09 -9.99 8.15
CA LEU A 127 3.62 -9.14 7.10
C LEU A 127 4.98 -9.60 6.57
N ARG A 128 5.67 -10.53 7.24
CA ARG A 128 6.97 -11.06 6.80
C ARG A 128 6.82 -11.92 5.55
N GLY A 129 7.89 -11.96 4.77
CA GLY A 129 8.00 -12.77 3.57
C GLY A 129 7.33 -12.13 2.34
N SER A 130 7.95 -12.32 1.18
CA SER A 130 7.44 -11.81 -0.09
C SER A 130 6.19 -12.58 -0.53
N LYS A 131 5.20 -11.85 -1.03
CA LYS A 131 3.99 -12.40 -1.66
C LYS A 131 4.08 -12.06 -3.15
N TYR A 132 4.10 -13.07 -4.01
CA TYR A 132 4.38 -12.94 -5.44
C TYR A 132 3.12 -12.88 -6.32
N VAL A 133 2.02 -12.42 -5.75
CA VAL A 133 0.74 -12.22 -6.44
C VAL A 133 0.22 -10.82 -6.17
N GLN A 134 -0.68 -10.31 -7.02
CA GLN A 134 -1.30 -9.01 -6.81
C GLN A 134 -2.06 -9.00 -5.49
N SER A 135 -1.77 -8.03 -4.65
CA SER A 135 -2.43 -7.85 -3.37
C SER A 135 -3.72 -7.05 -3.50
N ASN A 136 -4.79 -7.51 -2.86
CA ASN A 136 -5.99 -6.71 -2.72
C ASN A 136 -5.75 -5.56 -1.72
N MET A 137 -5.95 -4.34 -2.16
CA MET A 137 -5.72 -3.14 -1.34
C MET A 137 -6.84 -2.86 -0.33
N ASN A 138 -8.00 -3.49 -0.49
CA ASN A 138 -9.09 -3.60 0.49
C ASN A 138 -9.39 -2.32 1.30
N GLY A 139 -9.40 -1.16 0.64
CA GLY A 139 -9.65 0.13 1.28
C GLY A 139 -8.51 0.66 2.16
N ILE A 140 -7.31 0.10 2.06
CA ILE A 140 -6.14 0.44 2.89
C ILE A 140 -5.77 1.93 2.82
N PHE A 141 -5.94 2.58 1.66
CA PHE A 141 -5.64 4.01 1.52
C PHE A 141 -6.43 4.88 2.48
N LYS A 142 -7.71 4.53 2.74
CA LYS A 142 -8.53 5.25 3.73
C LYS A 142 -8.02 5.02 5.15
N GLN A 143 -7.58 3.80 5.47
CA GLN A 143 -7.02 3.49 6.79
C GLN A 143 -5.70 4.23 7.00
N VAL A 144 -4.79 4.23 6.02
CA VAL A 144 -3.54 4.99 6.07
C VAL A 144 -3.81 6.48 6.26
N HIS A 145 -4.74 7.05 5.50
CA HIS A 145 -5.11 8.46 5.62
C HIS A 145 -5.64 8.79 7.03
N THR A 146 -6.49 7.93 7.59
CA THR A 146 -7.00 8.10 8.96
C THR A 146 -5.85 8.05 9.98
N CYS A 147 -4.94 7.08 9.87
CA CYS A 147 -3.77 7.00 10.75
C CYS A 147 -2.91 8.27 10.69
N LEU A 148 -2.66 8.80 9.49
CA LEU A 148 -1.85 10.02 9.31
C LEU A 148 -2.51 11.25 9.93
N LEU A 149 -3.83 11.38 9.85
CA LEU A 149 -4.54 12.49 10.49
C LEU A 149 -4.37 12.47 12.02
N TYR A 150 -4.51 11.29 12.65
CA TYR A 150 -4.34 11.16 14.11
C TYR A 150 -2.88 11.35 14.56
N THR A 151 -1.89 11.02 13.73
CA THR A 151 -0.48 11.22 14.08
C THR A 151 -0.01 12.66 13.88
N SER A 152 -0.58 13.41 12.95
CA SER A 152 -0.27 14.84 12.75
C SER A 152 -0.79 15.69 13.89
N ASP A 153 -2.02 15.45 14.36
CA ASP A 153 -2.60 16.19 15.49
C ASP A 153 -1.81 15.98 16.80
N ALA A 154 -1.27 14.78 17.02
CA ALA A 154 -0.43 14.49 18.18
C ALA A 154 0.97 15.14 18.12
N ALA A 155 1.44 15.56 16.96
CA ALA A 155 2.71 16.27 16.79
C ALA A 155 2.58 17.78 17.03
N ASP A 156 1.42 18.38 16.72
CA ASP A 156 1.16 19.81 16.92
C ASP A 156 0.88 20.17 18.39
N ASP A 157 0.37 19.22 19.19
CA ASP A 157 0.16 19.42 20.64
C ASP A 157 1.46 19.44 21.49
N LYS A 158 2.64 19.21 20.88
CA LYS A 158 3.95 19.23 21.55
C LYS A 158 4.83 20.43 21.20
N ALA A 159 4.30 21.40 20.48
CA ALA A 159 5.04 22.60 20.10
C ALA A 159 4.77 23.79 21.04
#